data_f98ecaeaeebbb5691d9ca00ae97d181d
#
_entry.id   f98ecaeaeebbb5691d9ca00ae97d181d
#
_cell.length_a   1.000
_cell.length_b   1.000
_cell.length_c   1.000
_cell.angle_alpha   90.00
_cell.angle_beta   90.00
_cell.angle_gamma   90.00
#
_symmetry.space_group_name_H-M   'P 1'
#
loop_
_entity.id
_entity.type
_entity.pdbx_description
1 polymer ?
#
loop_
_entity_poly.entity_id
_entity_poly.type
_entity_poly.pdbx_seq_one_letter_code
_entity_poly.pdbx_strand_id
1 'polypeptide(L)'
;MKPHQELINVLSKAYEPCNNFDLCNEAEWKPSEGHIPRGFLGGLGTLEEINLVLVFAEPGHPMTDSDEIYPDYLSPEEYIDLCTDFAFRCFDLEVDVMHRNVKYILNKIWPDLPFIDQLKKVWLTETRLCSIDDEIGNIALNDRKICSKNYLLQQIALFPEAVVIGFGAKAQSTLKSLRIDHLKAWSVSPPGANNPKAKDSWDEVILHIEEIR
;
A
#
# COMPACT_ATOMS: atom_id res chain seq x y z
N MET A 1 3.76 4.86 15.06
CA MET A 1 4.13 5.82 13.97
C MET A 1 2.88 6.33 13.30
N LYS A 2 2.78 7.62 12.99
CA LYS A 2 1.56 8.18 12.39
C LYS A 2 1.85 8.76 11.01
N PRO A 3 1.09 8.37 9.97
CA PRO A 3 1.09 9.09 8.70
C PRO A 3 0.66 10.55 8.89
N HIS A 4 0.92 11.38 7.88
CA HIS A 4 0.44 12.76 7.89
C HIS A 4 -1.08 12.84 8.12
N GLN A 5 -1.56 13.85 8.85
CA GLN A 5 -2.96 13.95 9.28
C GLN A 5 -3.96 13.91 8.10
N GLU A 6 -3.63 14.48 6.95
CA GLU A 6 -4.50 14.42 5.77
C GLU A 6 -4.68 13.01 5.22
N LEU A 7 -3.64 12.16 5.30
CA LEU A 7 -3.77 10.73 4.97
C LEU A 7 -4.68 10.02 5.97
N ILE A 8 -4.54 10.31 7.26
CA ILE A 8 -5.42 9.77 8.31
C ILE A 8 -6.86 10.16 8.04
N ASN A 9 -7.13 11.42 7.70
CA ASN A 9 -8.48 11.92 7.37
C ASN A 9 -9.11 11.18 6.18
N VAL A 10 -8.32 10.82 5.18
CA VAL A 10 -8.78 10.02 4.04
C VAL A 10 -9.03 8.57 4.45
N LEU A 11 -8.07 7.95 5.12
CA LEU A 11 -8.12 6.54 5.49
C LEU A 11 -9.19 6.24 6.53
N SER A 12 -9.43 7.14 7.48
CA SER A 12 -10.43 6.95 8.56
C SER A 12 -11.82 6.60 8.04
N LYS A 13 -12.17 7.06 6.83
CA LYS A 13 -13.45 6.75 6.19
C LYS A 13 -13.57 5.30 5.70
N ALA A 14 -12.48 4.53 5.72
CA ALA A 14 -12.47 3.12 5.33
C ALA A 14 -12.84 2.18 6.49
N TYR A 15 -12.83 2.69 7.71
CA TYR A 15 -13.12 1.91 8.92
C TYR A 15 -14.59 1.97 9.32
N GLU A 16 -15.02 1.14 10.28
CA GLU A 16 -16.35 1.08 10.93
C GLU A 16 -17.48 0.33 10.19
N PRO A 17 -17.30 -0.73 9.46
CA PRO A 17 -16.78 -0.84 8.10
C PRO A 17 -17.20 0.32 7.17
N CYS A 18 -16.52 0.50 6.06
CA CYS A 18 -16.81 1.64 5.16
C CYS A 18 -18.23 1.55 4.55
N ASN A 19 -18.80 2.69 4.11
CA ASN A 19 -20.15 2.78 3.54
C ASN A 19 -20.39 1.89 2.29
N ASN A 20 -19.35 1.34 1.68
CA ASN A 20 -19.46 0.44 0.53
C ASN A 20 -19.13 -1.01 0.89
N PHE A 21 -19.02 -1.33 2.17
CA PHE A 21 -18.56 -2.64 2.63
C PHE A 21 -19.47 -3.77 2.11
N ASP A 22 -20.78 -3.60 2.17
CA ASP A 22 -21.76 -4.59 1.68
C ASP A 22 -21.71 -4.81 0.15
N LEU A 23 -21.13 -3.86 -0.60
CA LEU A 23 -20.93 -3.96 -2.04
C LEU A 23 -19.53 -4.52 -2.41
N CYS A 24 -18.66 -4.63 -1.44
CA CYS A 24 -17.29 -5.06 -1.63
C CYS A 24 -17.22 -6.57 -1.47
N ASN A 25 -17.21 -7.28 -2.60
CA ASN A 25 -17.18 -8.73 -2.59
C ASN A 25 -15.99 -9.27 -1.79
N GLU A 26 -16.23 -10.27 -0.95
CA GLU A 26 -15.23 -10.97 -0.13
C GLU A 26 -14.46 -10.05 0.86
N ALA A 27 -14.96 -8.85 1.16
CA ALA A 27 -14.39 -8.04 2.21
C ALA A 27 -14.80 -8.56 3.59
N GLU A 28 -13.85 -8.69 4.48
CA GLU A 28 -14.11 -9.06 5.87
C GLU A 28 -13.83 -7.89 6.81
N TRP A 29 -14.61 -7.82 7.89
CA TRP A 29 -14.38 -6.96 9.04
C TRP A 29 -14.32 -7.84 10.28
N LYS A 30 -13.11 -8.20 10.69
CA LYS A 30 -12.85 -9.08 11.84
C LYS A 30 -11.51 -8.70 12.46
N PRO A 31 -11.45 -7.62 13.24
CA PRO A 31 -10.21 -7.10 13.82
C PRO A 31 -9.41 -8.16 14.57
N SER A 32 -10.07 -9.01 15.38
CA SER A 32 -9.43 -10.09 16.13
C SER A 32 -8.74 -11.16 15.26
N GLU A 33 -8.97 -11.14 13.95
CA GLU A 33 -8.29 -12.01 12.97
C GLU A 33 -7.50 -11.18 11.94
N GLY A 34 -7.24 -9.89 12.22
CA GLY A 34 -6.45 -9.02 11.38
C GLY A 34 -7.20 -8.43 10.18
N HIS A 35 -8.50 -8.76 9.99
CA HIS A 35 -9.30 -8.26 8.88
C HIS A 35 -9.85 -6.86 9.17
N ILE A 36 -9.06 -5.86 8.82
CA ILE A 36 -9.40 -4.44 8.80
C ILE A 36 -8.78 -3.79 7.54
N PRO A 37 -9.17 -2.57 7.15
CA PRO A 37 -8.46 -1.82 6.12
C PRO A 37 -6.98 -1.61 6.48
N ARG A 38 -6.06 -2.01 5.59
CA ARG A 38 -4.62 -1.99 5.81
C ARG A 38 -3.83 -1.99 4.49
N GLY A 39 -2.55 -2.28 4.50
CA GLY A 39 -1.72 -2.30 3.30
C GLY A 39 -1.17 -0.93 2.93
N PHE A 40 -0.94 -0.07 3.93
CA PHE A 40 -0.34 1.24 3.74
C PHE A 40 0.79 1.48 4.75
N LEU A 41 1.78 2.27 4.33
CA LEU A 41 2.92 2.66 5.17
C LEU A 41 3.61 3.91 4.59
N GLY A 42 4.24 4.71 5.44
CA GLY A 42 4.97 5.91 5.06
C GLY A 42 4.17 7.19 5.28
N GLY A 43 4.44 8.22 4.47
CA GLY A 43 3.80 9.51 4.64
C GLY A 43 4.09 10.17 5.98
N LEU A 44 5.29 9.92 6.55
CA LEU A 44 5.70 10.40 7.87
C LEU A 44 6.28 11.83 7.84
N GLY A 45 6.52 12.37 6.65
CA GLY A 45 6.99 13.74 6.43
C GLY A 45 5.85 14.72 6.19
N THR A 46 6.19 15.92 5.71
CA THR A 46 5.19 16.84 5.16
C THR A 46 4.67 16.33 3.82
N LEU A 47 3.53 16.84 3.35
CA LEU A 47 2.97 16.41 2.05
C LEU A 47 3.92 16.71 0.89
N GLU A 48 4.66 17.80 0.97
CA GLU A 48 5.64 18.23 -0.05
C GLU A 48 6.91 17.36 -0.07
N GLU A 49 7.23 16.69 1.02
CA GLU A 49 8.36 15.77 1.09
C GLU A 49 8.06 14.43 0.42
N ILE A 50 6.76 14.08 0.28
CA ILE A 50 6.35 12.82 -0.34
C ILE A 50 6.41 12.96 -1.85
N ASN A 51 7.43 12.39 -2.46
CA ASN A 51 7.68 12.47 -3.89
C ASN A 51 7.52 11.13 -4.63
N LEU A 52 7.10 10.09 -3.90
CA LEU A 52 6.89 8.75 -4.46
C LEU A 52 5.67 8.08 -3.85
N VAL A 53 4.80 7.51 -4.71
CA VAL A 53 3.66 6.69 -4.29
C VAL A 53 3.79 5.30 -4.89
N LEU A 54 3.92 4.28 -4.05
CA LEU A 54 3.97 2.88 -4.45
C LEU A 54 2.57 2.26 -4.31
N VAL A 55 1.99 1.81 -5.42
CA VAL A 55 0.63 1.26 -5.43
C VAL A 55 0.67 -0.22 -5.74
N PHE A 56 0.13 -1.02 -4.81
CA PHE A 56 -0.02 -2.47 -4.92
C PHE A 56 -1.49 -2.85 -5.17
N ALA A 57 -1.80 -4.12 -5.25
CA ALA A 57 -3.14 -4.58 -5.62
C ALA A 57 -4.13 -4.57 -4.44
N GLU A 58 -3.91 -5.44 -3.50
CA GLU A 58 -4.68 -5.65 -2.27
C GLU A 58 -3.78 -6.25 -1.19
N PRO A 59 -4.07 -6.03 0.11
CA PRO A 59 -3.35 -6.69 1.20
C PRO A 59 -3.51 -8.20 1.10
N GLY A 60 -2.45 -8.93 1.43
CA GLY A 60 -2.51 -10.38 1.58
C GLY A 60 -3.40 -10.80 2.75
N HIS A 61 -3.45 -12.11 3.02
CA HIS A 61 -4.10 -12.61 4.23
C HIS A 61 -3.40 -12.05 5.48
N PRO A 62 -4.12 -11.74 6.59
CA PRO A 62 -3.51 -11.25 7.81
C PRO A 62 -2.47 -12.22 8.37
N MET A 63 -1.39 -11.68 8.89
CA MET A 63 -0.29 -12.46 9.49
C MET A 63 -0.57 -12.72 10.98
N THR A 64 -1.65 -13.42 11.29
CA THR A 64 -2.10 -13.67 12.66
C THR A 64 -1.08 -14.40 13.52
N ASP A 65 -0.28 -15.29 12.92
CA ASP A 65 0.86 -15.96 13.59
C ASP A 65 1.98 -14.98 14.03
N SER A 66 1.95 -13.76 13.50
CA SER A 66 2.88 -12.68 13.82
C SER A 66 2.22 -11.52 14.58
N ASP A 67 1.12 -11.80 15.27
CA ASP A 67 0.34 -10.83 16.05
C ASP A 67 -0.30 -9.70 15.19
N GLU A 68 -0.64 -9.96 13.93
CA GLU A 68 -1.50 -9.07 13.14
C GLU A 68 -2.96 -9.25 13.56
N ILE A 69 -3.23 -8.88 14.81
CA ILE A 69 -4.56 -8.89 15.42
C ILE A 69 -4.82 -7.53 16.08
N TYR A 70 -6.07 -7.12 16.08
CA TYR A 70 -6.46 -5.80 16.57
C TYR A 70 -7.60 -5.94 17.58
N PRO A 71 -7.63 -5.11 18.64
CA PRO A 71 -8.78 -5.03 19.52
C PRO A 71 -10.04 -4.62 18.76
N ASP A 72 -11.19 -5.12 19.20
CA ASP A 72 -12.48 -4.63 18.72
C ASP A 72 -12.75 -3.21 19.26
N TYR A 73 -13.56 -2.44 18.55
CA TYR A 73 -14.07 -1.13 18.99
C TYR A 73 -13.03 -0.03 19.18
N LEU A 74 -11.94 -0.06 18.44
CA LEU A 74 -11.00 1.06 18.35
C LEU A 74 -11.53 2.16 17.43
N SER A 75 -11.09 3.39 17.65
CA SER A 75 -11.31 4.48 16.68
C SER A 75 -10.54 4.20 15.39
N PRO A 76 -10.97 4.79 14.24
CA PRO A 76 -10.24 4.68 12.99
C PRO A 76 -8.76 5.08 13.10
N GLU A 77 -8.44 6.13 13.86
CA GLU A 77 -7.08 6.59 14.08
C GLU A 77 -6.23 5.56 14.85
N GLU A 78 -6.81 4.91 15.86
CA GLU A 78 -6.12 3.86 16.62
C GLU A 78 -5.83 2.64 15.75
N TYR A 79 -6.77 2.23 14.89
CA TYR A 79 -6.53 1.17 13.90
C TYR A 79 -5.41 1.55 12.94
N ILE A 80 -5.42 2.77 12.40
CA ILE A 80 -4.38 3.27 11.48
C ILE A 80 -3.00 3.24 12.15
N ASP A 81 -2.89 3.68 13.41
CA ASP A 81 -1.64 3.63 14.17
C ASP A 81 -1.12 2.21 14.33
N LEU A 82 -1.98 1.28 14.76
CA LEU A 82 -1.58 -0.11 14.96
C LEU A 82 -1.19 -0.78 13.64
N CYS A 83 -1.95 -0.56 12.57
CA CYS A 83 -1.60 -1.06 11.23
C CYS A 83 -0.24 -0.53 10.75
N THR A 84 0.01 0.76 10.95
CA THR A 84 1.26 1.40 10.54
C THR A 84 2.44 0.86 11.34
N ASP A 85 2.27 0.67 12.65
CA ASP A 85 3.30 0.09 13.52
C ASP A 85 3.58 -1.37 13.17
N PHE A 86 2.54 -2.15 12.87
CA PHE A 86 2.71 -3.53 12.43
C PHE A 86 3.42 -3.60 11.07
N ALA A 87 2.96 -2.84 10.09
CA ALA A 87 3.57 -2.79 8.77
C ALA A 87 5.05 -2.36 8.85
N PHE A 88 5.37 -1.34 9.66
CA PHE A 88 6.77 -0.95 9.87
C PHE A 88 7.63 -2.10 10.37
N ARG A 89 7.17 -2.85 11.39
CA ARG A 89 7.91 -4.00 11.92
C ARG A 89 8.14 -5.07 10.83
N CYS A 90 7.12 -5.35 10.01
CA CYS A 90 7.24 -6.31 8.92
C CYS A 90 8.30 -5.89 7.89
N PHE A 91 8.32 -4.61 7.52
CA PHE A 91 9.34 -4.05 6.64
C PHE A 91 10.71 -4.02 7.29
N ASP A 92 10.81 -3.62 8.55
CA ASP A 92 12.10 -3.55 9.26
C ASP A 92 12.76 -4.92 9.37
N LEU A 93 11.97 -5.95 9.69
CA LEU A 93 12.42 -7.34 9.80
C LEU A 93 12.46 -8.09 8.45
N GLU A 94 11.97 -7.50 7.36
CA GLU A 94 11.93 -8.12 6.01
C GLU A 94 11.27 -9.51 6.03
N VAL A 95 10.12 -9.60 6.70
CA VAL A 95 9.47 -10.87 7.06
C VAL A 95 9.15 -11.77 5.86
N ASP A 96 8.90 -11.19 4.67
CA ASP A 96 8.62 -11.93 3.45
C ASP A 96 9.27 -11.33 2.18
N VAL A 97 8.97 -11.93 1.04
CA VAL A 97 9.51 -11.53 -0.28
C VAL A 97 9.08 -10.12 -0.66
N MET A 98 7.84 -9.74 -0.38
CA MET A 98 7.30 -8.40 -0.68
C MET A 98 8.07 -7.33 0.07
N HIS A 99 8.22 -7.47 1.38
CA HIS A 99 8.90 -6.51 2.24
C HIS A 99 10.36 -6.33 1.83
N ARG A 100 11.08 -7.43 1.55
CA ARG A 100 12.47 -7.38 1.05
C ARG A 100 12.60 -6.65 -0.28
N ASN A 101 11.69 -6.94 -1.23
CA ASN A 101 11.75 -6.34 -2.56
C ASN A 101 11.44 -4.84 -2.53
N VAL A 102 10.48 -4.40 -1.72
CA VAL A 102 10.19 -2.97 -1.54
C VAL A 102 11.38 -2.27 -0.89
N LYS A 103 11.97 -2.83 0.17
CA LYS A 103 13.18 -2.26 0.78
C LYS A 103 14.36 -2.21 -0.19
N TYR A 104 14.52 -3.23 -1.05
CA TYR A 104 15.51 -3.18 -2.13
C TYR A 104 15.32 -1.94 -3.02
N ILE A 105 14.09 -1.67 -3.46
CA ILE A 105 13.77 -0.52 -4.31
C ILE A 105 14.07 0.79 -3.58
N LEU A 106 13.56 0.95 -2.35
CA LEU A 106 13.74 2.17 -1.57
C LEU A 106 15.20 2.44 -1.23
N ASN A 107 15.96 1.41 -0.87
CA ASN A 107 17.40 1.51 -0.59
C ASN A 107 18.23 1.87 -1.84
N LYS A 108 17.76 1.53 -3.04
CA LYS A 108 18.38 1.98 -4.29
C LYS A 108 18.10 3.44 -4.57
N ILE A 109 16.85 3.88 -4.36
CA ILE A 109 16.43 5.28 -4.57
C ILE A 109 17.09 6.22 -3.53
N TRP A 110 17.21 5.78 -2.27
CA TRP A 110 17.76 6.57 -1.15
C TRP A 110 18.78 5.76 -0.35
N PRO A 111 19.96 5.47 -0.92
CA PRO A 111 20.95 4.57 -0.30
C PRO A 111 21.50 5.09 1.03
N ASP A 112 21.56 6.41 1.20
CA ASP A 112 22.14 7.06 2.39
C ASP A 112 21.11 7.35 3.50
N LEU A 113 19.83 7.03 3.29
CA LEU A 113 18.78 7.28 4.27
C LEU A 113 18.41 6.00 5.03
N PRO A 114 18.32 6.06 6.37
CA PRO A 114 17.67 5.01 7.14
C PRO A 114 16.22 4.79 6.66
N PHE A 115 15.70 3.57 6.79
CA PHE A 115 14.35 3.22 6.32
C PHE A 115 13.26 4.16 6.87
N ILE A 116 13.34 4.55 8.14
CA ILE A 116 12.41 5.49 8.75
C ILE A 116 12.40 6.87 8.07
N ASP A 117 13.54 7.33 7.56
CA ASP A 117 13.64 8.60 6.84
C ASP A 117 13.21 8.46 5.38
N GLN A 118 13.36 7.28 4.77
CA GLN A 118 12.77 6.96 3.46
C GLN A 118 11.23 7.04 3.53
N LEU A 119 10.62 6.60 4.65
CA LEU A 119 9.17 6.65 4.87
C LEU A 119 8.60 8.09 5.00
N LYS A 120 9.43 9.09 5.17
CA LYS A 120 9.02 10.51 5.07
C LYS A 120 8.84 10.96 3.62
N LYS A 121 9.42 10.24 2.65
CA LYS A 121 9.48 10.60 1.23
C LYS A 121 8.60 9.74 0.35
N VAL A 122 8.03 8.67 0.88
CA VAL A 122 7.23 7.70 0.15
C VAL A 122 5.91 7.42 0.86
N TRP A 123 4.88 7.19 0.06
CA TRP A 123 3.62 6.62 0.49
C TRP A 123 3.40 5.27 -0.20
N LEU A 124 3.25 4.21 0.57
CA LEU A 124 2.87 2.88 0.12
C LEU A 124 1.38 2.72 0.33
N THR A 125 0.66 2.17 -0.64
CA THR A 125 -0.77 1.94 -0.53
C THR A 125 -1.26 0.87 -1.50
N GLU A 126 -2.51 0.46 -1.34
CA GLU A 126 -3.16 -0.57 -2.14
C GLU A 126 -4.31 0.01 -2.98
N THR A 127 -4.66 -0.67 -4.07
CA THR A 127 -5.87 -0.32 -4.84
C THR A 127 -7.16 -0.69 -4.10
N ARG A 128 -7.09 -1.61 -3.17
CA ARG A 128 -8.12 -2.00 -2.22
C ARG A 128 -7.49 -2.15 -0.84
N LEU A 129 -8.12 -1.59 0.20
CA LEU A 129 -7.56 -1.59 1.55
C LEU A 129 -7.93 -2.83 2.38
N CYS A 130 -9.05 -3.50 2.06
CA CYS A 130 -9.47 -4.70 2.77
C CYS A 130 -8.85 -5.95 2.15
N SER A 131 -8.35 -6.84 2.99
CA SER A 131 -8.00 -8.21 2.60
C SER A 131 -9.25 -9.02 2.26
N ILE A 132 -9.03 -10.16 1.65
CA ILE A 132 -10.06 -11.18 1.40
C ILE A 132 -9.82 -12.37 2.31
N ASP A 133 -10.87 -13.16 2.52
CA ASP A 133 -10.81 -14.37 3.33
C ASP A 133 -9.86 -15.42 2.72
N ASP A 134 -9.92 -15.59 1.39
CA ASP A 134 -9.08 -16.56 0.68
C ASP A 134 -7.77 -15.93 0.16
N GLU A 135 -6.60 -16.52 0.49
CA GLU A 135 -5.27 -16.12 0.01
C GLU A 135 -5.15 -15.99 -1.52
N ILE A 136 -6.00 -16.69 -2.27
CA ILE A 136 -5.93 -16.82 -3.74
C ILE A 136 -7.12 -16.15 -4.43
N GLY A 137 -7.87 -15.32 -3.73
CA GLY A 137 -9.06 -14.66 -4.27
C GLY A 137 -8.76 -13.78 -5.49
N ASN A 138 -9.64 -13.86 -6.49
CA ASN A 138 -9.55 -13.00 -7.67
C ASN A 138 -10.56 -11.88 -7.59
N ILE A 139 -10.19 -10.79 -6.89
CA ILE A 139 -11.05 -9.62 -6.74
C ILE A 139 -11.35 -8.99 -8.10
N ALA A 140 -12.63 -8.81 -8.40
CA ALA A 140 -13.05 -8.18 -9.63
C ALA A 140 -12.53 -6.73 -9.75
N LEU A 141 -12.22 -6.30 -10.97
CA LEU A 141 -11.75 -4.94 -11.22
C LEU A 141 -12.73 -3.87 -10.73
N ASN A 142 -14.04 -4.15 -10.77
CA ASN A 142 -15.05 -3.20 -10.30
C ASN A 142 -14.96 -2.96 -8.79
N ASP A 143 -14.72 -3.99 -7.97
CA ASP A 143 -14.62 -3.86 -6.51
C ASP A 143 -13.38 -3.06 -6.13
N ARG A 144 -12.24 -3.33 -6.78
CA ARG A 144 -11.04 -2.50 -6.63
C ARG A 144 -11.28 -1.05 -7.02
N LYS A 145 -12.03 -0.80 -8.12
CA LYS A 145 -12.37 0.56 -8.55
C LYS A 145 -13.21 1.34 -7.55
N ILE A 146 -14.14 0.70 -6.86
CA ILE A 146 -14.96 1.36 -5.83
C ILE A 146 -14.06 1.85 -4.71
N CYS A 147 -13.24 0.96 -4.14
CA CYS A 147 -12.28 1.30 -3.10
C CYS A 147 -11.28 2.37 -3.57
N SER A 148 -10.69 2.18 -4.75
CA SER A 148 -9.70 3.12 -5.31
C SER A 148 -10.29 4.51 -5.57
N LYS A 149 -11.53 4.63 -6.02
CA LYS A 149 -12.19 5.94 -6.19
C LYS A 149 -12.42 6.64 -4.86
N ASN A 150 -12.77 5.87 -3.83
CA ASN A 150 -13.10 6.43 -2.53
C ASN A 150 -11.86 6.81 -1.71
N TYR A 151 -10.76 6.07 -1.88
CA TYR A 151 -9.58 6.22 -1.03
C TYR A 151 -8.31 6.51 -1.81
N LEU A 152 -7.92 5.67 -2.79
CA LEU A 152 -6.66 5.82 -3.50
C LEU A 152 -6.55 7.15 -4.26
N LEU A 153 -7.62 7.57 -4.97
CA LEU A 153 -7.64 8.86 -5.66
C LEU A 153 -7.41 10.03 -4.71
N GLN A 154 -8.05 10.00 -3.52
CA GLN A 154 -7.89 11.04 -2.54
C GLN A 154 -6.50 11.04 -1.92
N GLN A 155 -5.90 9.87 -1.68
CA GLN A 155 -4.53 9.77 -1.20
C GLN A 155 -3.53 10.33 -2.22
N ILE A 156 -3.64 9.92 -3.50
CA ILE A 156 -2.73 10.41 -4.55
C ILE A 156 -2.89 11.92 -4.78
N ALA A 157 -4.11 12.44 -4.67
CA ALA A 157 -4.36 13.87 -4.83
C ALA A 157 -3.67 14.76 -3.77
N LEU A 158 -3.25 14.18 -2.64
CA LEU A 158 -2.44 14.88 -1.63
C LEU A 158 -1.00 15.14 -2.10
N PHE A 159 -0.53 14.43 -3.13
CA PHE A 159 0.85 14.44 -3.61
C PHE A 159 0.90 14.71 -5.12
N PRO A 160 0.48 15.88 -5.59
CA PRO A 160 0.32 16.17 -7.03
C PRO A 160 1.61 16.06 -7.84
N GLU A 161 2.77 16.24 -7.19
CA GLU A 161 4.10 16.17 -7.83
C GLU A 161 4.78 14.80 -7.64
N ALA A 162 4.16 13.89 -6.89
CA ALA A 162 4.77 12.59 -6.62
C ALA A 162 4.68 11.66 -7.83
N VAL A 163 5.74 10.91 -8.08
CA VAL A 163 5.74 9.83 -9.06
C VAL A 163 4.93 8.65 -8.53
N VAL A 164 3.95 8.22 -9.30
CA VAL A 164 3.13 7.04 -8.96
C VAL A 164 3.69 5.81 -9.68
N ILE A 165 3.89 4.72 -8.95
CA ILE A 165 4.33 3.43 -9.51
C ILE A 165 3.28 2.37 -9.23
N GLY A 166 2.81 1.71 -10.29
CA GLY A 166 1.89 0.56 -10.17
C GLY A 166 2.64 -0.77 -10.24
N PHE A 167 2.61 -1.53 -9.16
CA PHE A 167 3.26 -2.84 -9.06
C PHE A 167 2.31 -3.98 -9.43
N GLY A 168 2.59 -4.65 -10.55
CA GLY A 168 1.81 -5.78 -11.06
C GLY A 168 0.56 -5.38 -11.84
N ALA A 169 0.03 -6.33 -12.59
CA ALA A 169 -1.03 -6.07 -13.57
C ALA A 169 -2.35 -5.57 -12.93
N LYS A 170 -2.68 -6.04 -11.72
CA LYS A 170 -3.90 -5.64 -11.01
C LYS A 170 -3.84 -4.15 -10.63
N ALA A 171 -2.76 -3.69 -10.01
CA ALA A 171 -2.56 -2.28 -9.65
C ALA A 171 -2.55 -1.40 -10.90
N GLN A 172 -1.77 -1.76 -11.91
CA GLN A 172 -1.68 -1.02 -13.17
C GLN A 172 -3.04 -0.90 -13.89
N SER A 173 -3.83 -1.98 -13.96
CA SER A 173 -5.16 -1.94 -14.57
C SER A 173 -6.11 -1.02 -13.85
N THR A 174 -6.02 -0.98 -12.52
CA THR A 174 -6.83 -0.08 -11.69
C THR A 174 -6.42 1.38 -11.91
N LEU A 175 -5.12 1.70 -11.79
CA LEU A 175 -4.59 3.05 -12.03
C LEU A 175 -4.96 3.56 -13.43
N LYS A 176 -4.77 2.73 -14.47
CA LYS A 176 -5.20 3.04 -15.84
C LYS A 176 -6.69 3.35 -15.92
N SER A 177 -7.54 2.56 -15.25
CA SER A 177 -8.99 2.75 -15.27
C SER A 177 -9.43 4.05 -14.59
N LEU A 178 -8.64 4.56 -13.65
CA LEU A 178 -8.83 5.83 -12.96
C LEU A 178 -8.16 7.01 -13.66
N ARG A 179 -7.46 6.75 -14.79
CA ARG A 179 -6.70 7.74 -15.56
C ARG A 179 -5.58 8.40 -14.76
N ILE A 180 -4.99 7.65 -13.83
CA ILE A 180 -3.80 8.06 -13.07
C ILE A 180 -2.58 7.72 -13.94
N ASP A 181 -1.76 8.72 -14.23
CA ASP A 181 -0.45 8.50 -14.86
C ASP A 181 0.48 7.78 -13.89
N HIS A 182 1.20 6.77 -14.38
CA HIS A 182 2.02 5.94 -13.49
C HIS A 182 3.11 5.18 -14.26
N LEU A 183 4.24 4.97 -13.61
CA LEU A 183 5.25 4.02 -14.03
C LEU A 183 4.77 2.59 -13.76
N LYS A 184 5.24 1.65 -14.56
CA LYS A 184 4.83 0.23 -14.48
C LYS A 184 6.00 -0.63 -14.07
N ALA A 185 5.80 -1.46 -13.06
CA ALA A 185 6.76 -2.46 -12.63
C ALA A 185 6.07 -3.80 -12.39
N TRP A 186 6.82 -4.90 -12.46
CA TRP A 186 6.32 -6.20 -12.03
C TRP A 186 5.97 -6.18 -10.54
N SER A 187 5.05 -7.07 -10.14
CA SER A 187 4.72 -7.24 -8.73
C SER A 187 5.96 -7.52 -7.88
N VAL A 188 6.01 -6.95 -6.69
CA VAL A 188 7.03 -7.22 -5.68
C VAL A 188 6.71 -8.48 -4.85
N SER A 189 5.49 -9.00 -5.00
CA SER A 189 5.01 -10.22 -4.31
C SER A 189 4.93 -11.39 -5.28
N PRO A 190 5.13 -12.64 -4.83
CA PRO A 190 4.82 -13.84 -5.60
C PRO A 190 3.34 -13.89 -6.03
N PRO A 191 2.99 -14.52 -7.15
CA PRO A 191 3.92 -15.16 -8.10
C PRO A 191 4.65 -14.19 -9.02
N GLY A 192 4.24 -12.91 -9.10
CA GLY A 192 4.80 -11.94 -10.03
C GLY A 192 6.28 -11.62 -9.78
N ALA A 193 6.70 -11.55 -8.52
CA ALA A 193 8.10 -11.34 -8.14
C ALA A 193 9.03 -12.50 -8.57
N ASN A 194 8.48 -13.67 -8.83
CA ASN A 194 9.24 -14.84 -9.31
C ASN A 194 9.53 -14.78 -10.83
N ASN A 195 8.99 -13.79 -11.53
CA ASN A 195 9.30 -13.61 -12.94
C ASN A 195 10.76 -13.16 -13.11
N PRO A 196 11.54 -13.77 -14.02
CA PRO A 196 12.93 -13.38 -14.25
C PRO A 196 13.13 -11.89 -14.60
N LYS A 197 12.11 -11.25 -15.18
CA LYS A 197 12.13 -9.83 -15.55
C LYS A 197 11.65 -8.90 -14.43
N ALA A 198 11.25 -9.42 -13.28
CA ALA A 198 10.70 -8.60 -12.21
C ALA A 198 11.73 -7.58 -11.73
N LYS A 199 12.93 -8.04 -11.41
CA LYS A 199 14.01 -7.19 -10.92
C LYS A 199 14.43 -6.14 -11.94
N ASP A 200 14.56 -6.52 -13.21
CA ASP A 200 14.92 -5.58 -14.29
C ASP A 200 13.89 -4.45 -14.37
N SER A 201 12.59 -4.75 -14.24
CA SER A 201 11.53 -3.73 -14.25
C SER A 201 11.59 -2.79 -13.04
N TRP A 202 12.02 -3.27 -11.90
CA TRP A 202 12.23 -2.41 -10.71
C TRP A 202 13.45 -1.51 -10.91
N ASP A 203 14.54 -2.05 -11.46
CA ASP A 203 15.75 -1.29 -11.75
C ASP A 203 15.49 -0.21 -12.83
N GLU A 204 14.66 -0.48 -13.85
CA GLU A 204 14.21 0.51 -14.83
C GLU A 204 13.45 1.67 -14.18
N VAL A 205 12.54 1.38 -13.25
CA VAL A 205 11.80 2.42 -12.52
C VAL A 205 12.72 3.22 -11.60
N ILE A 206 13.67 2.59 -10.93
CA ILE A 206 14.67 3.26 -10.10
C ILE A 206 15.48 4.25 -10.93
N LEU A 207 16.01 3.81 -12.08
CA LEU A 207 16.76 4.68 -12.99
C LEU A 207 15.94 5.89 -13.44
N HIS A 208 14.66 5.68 -13.80
CA HIS A 208 13.78 6.78 -14.19
C HIS A 208 13.57 7.80 -13.06
N ILE A 209 13.43 7.34 -11.80
CA ILE A 209 13.31 8.23 -10.65
C ILE A 209 14.61 9.01 -10.42
N GLU A 210 15.77 8.40 -10.61
CA GLU A 210 17.07 9.07 -10.50
C GLU A 210 17.24 10.18 -11.53
N GLU A 211 16.74 9.98 -12.76
CA GLU A 211 16.83 10.97 -13.86
C GLU A 211 15.98 12.22 -13.64
N ILE A 212 14.87 12.12 -12.91
CA ILE A 212 13.92 13.24 -12.68
C ILE A 212 14.13 13.96 -11.36
N ARG A 213 15.04 13.49 -10.50
CA ARG A 213 15.41 14.09 -9.20
C ARG A 213 16.59 15.02 -9.33
#